data_90c1a4bb57b8e21c7ba604a6f2c7e030
#
_entry.id   90c1a4bb57b8e21c7ba604a6f2c7e030
#
_cell.length_a   1.000
_cell.length_b   1.000
_cell.length_c   1.000
_cell.angle_alpha   90.00
_cell.angle_beta   90.00
_cell.angle_gamma   90.00
#
_symmetry.space_group_name_H-M   'P 1'
#
loop_
_entity.id
_entity.type
_entity.pdbx_description
1 polymer ?
#
loop_
_entity_poly.entity_id
_entity_poly.type
_entity_poly.pdbx_seq_one_letter_code
_entity_poly.pdbx_strand_id
1 'polypeptide(L)'
;MKENISSFENYDIVSAKIQTSGRGRRGNIWLSPEGMALFSFLLKPEKTLSIIEVTKLPLLAGISTLSSLKKIKDGAYSFKWTNDVFLNSKKLCGILIERVKNDFVVGIGINVANKVPDDIKNIAISMESDYNIDKLILKVVEEFSVYYKRFSEGKWKEIVEEINSYNFLKDKKIRVNIGDKIFEGVAKNIVEDGRIEIEMNGEIKLFSVGEIKIEKDYYQ
;
A
#
# COMPACT_ATOMS: atom_id res chain seq x y z
N MET A 1 -7.81 -5.29 -17.47
CA MET A 1 -7.94 -6.48 -16.58
C MET A 1 -9.37 -6.69 -16.08
N LYS A 2 -10.03 -5.73 -15.41
CA LYS A 2 -11.37 -5.94 -14.81
C LYS A 2 -12.47 -6.36 -15.81
N GLU A 3 -12.48 -5.79 -16.99
CA GLU A 3 -13.50 -6.07 -18.03
C GLU A 3 -13.39 -7.49 -18.60
N ASN A 4 -12.19 -8.06 -18.61
CA ASN A 4 -11.89 -9.38 -19.15
C ASN A 4 -11.22 -10.29 -18.10
N ILE A 5 -11.69 -10.23 -16.83
CA ILE A 5 -11.01 -10.90 -15.71
C ILE A 5 -10.90 -12.42 -15.90
N SER A 6 -11.83 -13.03 -16.61
CA SER A 6 -11.84 -14.47 -16.89
C SER A 6 -10.73 -14.94 -17.83
N SER A 7 -10.09 -14.03 -18.59
CA SER A 7 -8.98 -14.35 -19.48
C SER A 7 -7.61 -14.27 -18.81
N PHE A 8 -7.55 -13.91 -17.53
CA PHE A 8 -6.31 -13.83 -16.76
C PHE A 8 -6.21 -14.97 -15.77
N GLU A 9 -4.99 -15.45 -15.56
CA GLU A 9 -4.67 -16.40 -14.51
C GLU A 9 -4.18 -15.71 -13.22
N ASN A 10 -4.06 -16.48 -12.14
CA ASN A 10 -3.56 -15.95 -10.87
C ASN A 10 -2.14 -15.41 -11.04
N TYR A 11 -1.90 -14.19 -10.57
CA TYR A 11 -0.66 -13.41 -10.70
C TYR A 11 -0.32 -12.93 -12.11
N ASP A 12 -1.21 -13.06 -13.09
CA ASP A 12 -1.04 -12.37 -14.38
C ASP A 12 -0.94 -10.87 -14.19
N ILE A 13 -0.01 -10.25 -14.92
CA ILE A 13 0.35 -8.84 -14.76
C ILE A 13 -0.06 -8.05 -16.00
N VAL A 14 -0.61 -6.86 -15.76
CA VAL A 14 -0.79 -5.81 -16.77
C VAL A 14 -0.03 -4.59 -16.30
N SER A 15 0.91 -4.11 -17.10
CA SER A 15 1.68 -2.90 -16.85
C SER A 15 1.42 -1.82 -17.89
N ALA A 16 1.70 -0.57 -17.54
CA ALA A 16 1.62 0.57 -18.43
C ALA A 16 2.81 1.52 -18.20
N LYS A 17 3.30 2.16 -19.26
CA LYS A 17 4.34 3.19 -19.14
C LYS A 17 3.79 4.50 -18.59
N ILE A 18 2.54 4.82 -18.94
CA ILE A 18 1.82 6.05 -18.56
C ILE A 18 0.35 5.70 -18.33
N GLN A 19 -0.31 6.38 -17.40
CA GLN A 19 -1.76 6.34 -17.24
C GLN A 19 -2.34 7.74 -17.43
N THR A 20 -3.33 7.87 -18.31
CA THR A 20 -4.07 9.12 -18.54
C THR A 20 -5.17 9.37 -17.51
N SER A 21 -5.60 8.32 -16.82
CA SER A 21 -6.67 8.35 -15.81
C SER A 21 -6.29 7.48 -14.60
N GLY A 22 -5.08 7.71 -14.07
CA GLY A 22 -4.59 7.01 -12.88
C GLY A 22 -5.48 7.28 -11.67
N ARG A 23 -5.87 6.21 -10.96
CA ARG A 23 -6.80 6.28 -9.84
C ARG A 23 -6.13 5.87 -8.54
N GLY A 24 -6.34 6.70 -7.51
CA GLY A 24 -6.11 6.36 -6.13
C GLY A 24 -7.41 5.96 -5.43
N ARG A 25 -7.35 5.78 -4.13
CA ARG A 25 -8.52 5.52 -3.28
C ARG A 25 -9.42 6.77 -3.21
N ARG A 26 -10.74 6.56 -3.01
CA ARG A 26 -11.72 7.62 -2.74
C ARG A 26 -11.77 8.70 -3.82
N GLY A 27 -11.54 8.34 -5.09
CA GLY A 27 -11.57 9.28 -6.19
C GLY A 27 -10.34 10.17 -6.34
N ASN A 28 -9.31 9.98 -5.52
CA ASN A 28 -8.06 10.71 -5.68
C ASN A 28 -7.39 10.34 -7.01
N ILE A 29 -6.75 11.32 -7.65
CA ILE A 29 -5.97 11.12 -8.87
C ILE A 29 -4.60 10.58 -8.48
N TRP A 30 -4.11 9.57 -9.21
CA TRP A 30 -2.74 9.10 -9.16
C TRP A 30 -2.00 9.61 -10.39
N LEU A 31 -1.11 10.57 -10.21
CA LEU A 31 -0.27 11.09 -11.29
C LEU A 31 0.68 9.97 -11.77
N SER A 32 0.66 9.71 -13.07
CA SER A 32 1.31 8.53 -13.64
C SER A 32 2.20 8.86 -14.83
N PRO A 33 3.23 9.70 -14.67
CA PRO A 33 4.18 10.00 -15.75
C PRO A 33 5.06 8.78 -16.07
N GLU A 34 5.84 8.90 -17.15
CA GLU A 34 6.86 7.92 -17.50
C GLU A 34 7.94 7.81 -16.41
N GLY A 35 8.54 6.63 -16.29
CA GLY A 35 9.57 6.34 -15.29
C GLY A 35 9.02 5.77 -13.97
N MET A 36 7.72 5.49 -13.91
CA MET A 36 7.08 4.79 -12.79
C MET A 36 6.88 3.30 -13.08
N ALA A 37 6.88 2.47 -12.05
CA ALA A 37 6.32 1.13 -12.15
C ALA A 37 4.81 1.22 -11.92
N LEU A 38 4.04 1.14 -13.01
CA LEU A 38 2.58 1.19 -13.02
C LEU A 38 2.05 -0.15 -13.47
N PHE A 39 1.46 -0.90 -12.56
CA PHE A 39 0.97 -2.25 -12.89
C PHE A 39 -0.21 -2.68 -12.03
N SER A 40 -0.90 -3.68 -12.51
CA SER A 40 -1.88 -4.44 -11.74
C SER A 40 -1.63 -5.92 -11.96
N PHE A 41 -1.88 -6.73 -10.95
CA PHE A 41 -1.91 -8.17 -11.08
C PHE A 41 -3.20 -8.74 -10.52
N LEU A 42 -3.54 -9.94 -10.96
CA LEU A 42 -4.73 -10.64 -10.51
C LEU A 42 -4.40 -11.55 -9.32
N LEU A 43 -5.19 -11.45 -8.26
CA LEU A 43 -5.22 -12.42 -7.18
C LEU A 43 -6.53 -13.21 -7.27
N LYS A 44 -6.40 -14.51 -7.52
CA LYS A 44 -7.50 -15.49 -7.46
C LYS A 44 -7.32 -16.35 -6.20
N PRO A 45 -8.02 -16.05 -5.10
CA PRO A 45 -7.95 -16.86 -3.89
C PRO A 45 -8.53 -18.26 -4.14
N GLU A 46 -7.90 -19.31 -3.58
CA GLU A 46 -8.41 -20.69 -3.65
C GLU A 46 -9.76 -20.86 -2.93
N LYS A 47 -10.02 -19.99 -1.94
CA LYS A 47 -11.29 -19.93 -1.19
C LYS A 47 -11.81 -18.50 -1.12
N THR A 48 -13.10 -18.35 -0.95
CA THR A 48 -13.70 -17.02 -0.72
C THR A 48 -13.14 -16.43 0.57
N LEU A 49 -12.56 -15.24 0.47
CA LEU A 49 -12.03 -14.52 1.62
C LEU A 49 -13.17 -13.86 2.40
N SER A 50 -13.10 -13.94 3.73
CA SER A 50 -13.95 -13.17 4.63
C SER A 50 -13.68 -11.66 4.52
N ILE A 51 -14.59 -10.84 5.01
CA ILE A 51 -14.42 -9.37 5.01
C ILE A 51 -13.13 -8.97 5.74
N ILE A 52 -12.81 -9.63 6.86
CA ILE A 52 -11.58 -9.38 7.63
C ILE A 52 -10.34 -9.76 6.83
N GLU A 53 -10.35 -10.89 6.12
CA GLU A 53 -9.23 -11.28 5.27
C GLU A 53 -9.02 -10.29 4.11
N VAL A 54 -10.10 -9.79 3.52
CA VAL A 54 -10.03 -8.78 2.44
C VAL A 54 -9.38 -7.48 2.93
N THR A 55 -9.66 -7.03 4.15
CA THR A 55 -9.04 -5.80 4.70
C THR A 55 -7.54 -5.95 4.94
N LYS A 56 -7.01 -7.16 4.99
CA LYS A 56 -5.58 -7.46 5.14
C LYS A 56 -4.81 -7.40 3.81
N LEU A 57 -5.47 -7.55 2.67
CA LEU A 57 -4.80 -7.58 1.35
C LEU A 57 -3.96 -6.32 1.05
N PRO A 58 -4.41 -5.08 1.33
CA PRO A 58 -3.57 -3.90 1.16
C PRO A 58 -2.31 -3.91 2.03
N LEU A 59 -2.39 -4.49 3.22
CA LEU A 59 -1.25 -4.64 4.14
C LEU A 59 -0.25 -5.64 3.58
N LEU A 60 -0.73 -6.78 3.04
CA LEU A 60 0.11 -7.76 2.35
C LEU A 60 0.81 -7.15 1.14
N ALA A 61 0.08 -6.43 0.29
CA ALA A 61 0.66 -5.77 -0.87
C ALA A 61 1.68 -4.69 -0.46
N GLY A 62 1.42 -3.99 0.64
CA GLY A 62 2.33 -2.98 1.18
C GLY A 62 3.64 -3.56 1.68
N ILE A 63 3.58 -4.59 2.51
CA ILE A 63 4.81 -5.21 3.06
C ILE A 63 5.62 -5.93 1.97
N SER A 64 4.95 -6.59 1.02
CA SER A 64 5.60 -7.24 -0.13
C SER A 64 6.34 -6.23 -1.00
N THR A 65 5.70 -5.10 -1.29
CA THR A 65 6.32 -4.01 -2.05
C THR A 65 7.52 -3.43 -1.29
N LEU A 66 7.36 -3.14 0.00
CA LEU A 66 8.42 -2.61 0.85
C LEU A 66 9.61 -3.57 0.91
N SER A 67 9.37 -4.86 1.13
CA SER A 67 10.40 -5.91 1.15
C SER A 67 11.17 -5.96 -0.18
N SER A 68 10.45 -5.90 -1.32
CA SER A 68 11.07 -5.88 -2.64
C SER A 68 11.96 -4.67 -2.86
N LEU A 69 11.49 -3.49 -2.48
CA LEU A 69 12.21 -2.23 -2.64
C LEU A 69 13.51 -2.17 -1.82
N LYS A 70 13.48 -2.66 -0.59
CA LYS A 70 14.66 -2.76 0.28
C LYS A 70 15.75 -3.67 -0.29
N LYS A 71 15.37 -4.70 -1.05
CA LYS A 71 16.33 -5.59 -1.72
C LYS A 71 17.01 -4.95 -2.95
N ILE A 72 16.51 -3.78 -3.41
CA ILE A 72 16.97 -3.09 -4.62
C ILE A 72 17.78 -1.85 -4.28
N LYS A 73 17.32 -1.06 -3.32
CA LYS A 73 17.96 0.20 -2.93
C LYS A 73 17.85 0.39 -1.42
N ASP A 74 18.94 0.74 -0.78
CA ASP A 74 18.94 1.12 0.64
C ASP A 74 18.17 2.42 0.88
N GLY A 75 17.53 2.52 2.03
CA GLY A 75 16.77 3.70 2.42
C GLY A 75 15.91 3.49 3.66
N ALA A 76 15.41 4.58 4.22
CA ALA A 76 14.49 4.56 5.35
C ALA A 76 13.05 4.29 4.87
N TYR A 77 12.77 3.03 4.55
CA TYR A 77 11.44 2.59 4.12
C TYR A 77 10.52 2.43 5.32
N SER A 78 9.26 2.83 5.14
CA SER A 78 8.20 2.64 6.11
C SER A 78 6.85 2.40 5.43
N PHE A 79 5.91 1.83 6.19
CA PHE A 79 4.56 1.54 5.72
C PHE A 79 3.56 2.46 6.41
N LYS A 80 2.83 3.25 5.63
CA LYS A 80 1.71 4.05 6.13
C LYS A 80 0.40 3.31 5.91
N TRP A 81 -0.24 2.94 7.02
CA TRP A 81 -1.55 2.29 7.01
C TRP A 81 -2.56 3.14 6.20
N THR A 82 -3.32 2.60 5.26
CA THR A 82 -3.53 1.16 5.01
C THR A 82 -2.78 0.65 3.78
N ASN A 83 -2.21 1.51 2.92
CA ASN A 83 -1.91 1.17 1.53
C ASN A 83 -0.76 1.97 0.88
N ASP A 84 0.05 2.65 1.67
CA ASP A 84 1.12 3.46 1.13
C ASP A 84 2.49 3.00 1.64
N VAL A 85 3.49 2.94 0.75
CA VAL A 85 4.89 2.77 1.12
C VAL A 85 5.60 4.11 1.02
N PHE A 86 6.38 4.42 2.03
CA PHE A 86 7.14 5.65 2.15
C PHE A 86 8.64 5.35 2.07
N LEU A 87 9.38 6.32 1.57
CA LEU A 87 10.84 6.39 1.61
C LEU A 87 11.23 7.75 2.16
N ASN A 88 12.10 7.79 3.18
CA ASN A 88 12.54 9.03 3.81
C ASN A 88 11.35 9.95 4.20
N SER A 89 10.32 9.35 4.81
CA SER A 89 9.08 10.02 5.26
C SER A 89 8.22 10.63 4.15
N LYS A 90 8.47 10.34 2.87
CA LYS A 90 7.66 10.78 1.73
C LYS A 90 7.04 9.60 1.00
N LYS A 91 5.89 9.81 0.41
CA LYS A 91 5.18 8.76 -0.33
C LYS A 91 5.93 8.34 -1.58
N LEU A 92 6.30 7.07 -1.63
CA LEU A 92 6.98 6.43 -2.75
C LEU A 92 6.01 5.60 -3.60
N CYS A 93 5.08 4.90 -2.93
CA CYS A 93 4.18 3.94 -3.58
C CYS A 93 2.76 4.07 -3.03
N GLY A 94 1.79 3.86 -3.90
CA GLY A 94 0.37 3.73 -3.55
C GLY A 94 -0.20 2.42 -4.07
N ILE A 95 -1.09 1.82 -3.29
CA ILE A 95 -1.74 0.53 -3.58
C ILE A 95 -3.25 0.72 -3.62
N LEU A 96 -3.88 0.15 -4.64
CA LEU A 96 -5.33 0.12 -4.80
C LEU A 96 -5.78 -1.31 -5.10
N ILE A 97 -6.63 -1.87 -4.24
CA ILE A 97 -7.19 -3.21 -4.45
C ILE A 97 -8.68 -3.07 -4.76
N GLU A 98 -9.10 -3.67 -5.85
CA GLU A 98 -10.49 -3.68 -6.31
C GLU A 98 -10.99 -5.12 -6.41
N ARG A 99 -12.10 -5.41 -5.77
CA ARG A 99 -12.74 -6.73 -5.83
C ARG A 99 -13.62 -6.84 -7.07
N VAL A 100 -13.48 -7.95 -7.81
CA VAL A 100 -14.35 -8.33 -8.94
C VAL A 100 -14.84 -9.75 -8.70
N LYS A 101 -16.08 -9.92 -8.28
CA LYS A 101 -16.64 -11.21 -7.83
C LYS A 101 -15.85 -11.75 -6.62
N ASN A 102 -15.14 -12.87 -6.78
CA ASN A 102 -14.29 -13.47 -5.75
C ASN A 102 -12.80 -13.15 -5.94
N ASP A 103 -12.43 -12.51 -7.04
CA ASP A 103 -11.06 -12.17 -7.39
C ASP A 103 -10.73 -10.72 -7.01
N PHE A 104 -9.44 -10.41 -6.97
CA PHE A 104 -8.95 -9.08 -6.62
C PHE A 104 -7.94 -8.59 -7.64
N VAL A 105 -8.17 -7.40 -8.18
CA VAL A 105 -7.19 -6.68 -8.99
C VAL A 105 -6.37 -5.81 -8.05
N VAL A 106 -5.10 -6.15 -7.90
CA VAL A 106 -4.14 -5.44 -7.05
C VAL A 106 -3.37 -4.46 -7.90
N GLY A 107 -3.72 -3.17 -7.85
CA GLY A 107 -3.05 -2.09 -8.55
C GLY A 107 -1.95 -1.47 -7.68
N ILE A 108 -0.76 -1.28 -8.25
CA ILE A 108 0.39 -0.70 -7.57
C ILE A 108 1.05 0.35 -8.48
N GLY A 109 1.32 1.53 -7.92
CA GLY A 109 2.11 2.58 -8.54
C GLY A 109 3.32 2.92 -7.69
N ILE A 110 4.53 2.83 -8.25
CA ILE A 110 5.80 3.11 -7.57
C ILE A 110 6.54 4.20 -8.33
N ASN A 111 6.97 5.25 -7.65
CA ASN A 111 7.87 6.27 -8.21
C ASN A 111 9.29 5.70 -8.29
N VAL A 112 9.80 5.41 -9.49
CA VAL A 112 11.13 4.78 -9.68
C VAL A 112 12.15 5.78 -10.21
N ALA A 113 11.97 6.24 -11.44
CA ALA A 113 12.86 7.18 -12.13
C ALA A 113 12.12 8.46 -12.58
N ASN A 114 10.82 8.55 -12.31
CA ASN A 114 10.01 9.69 -12.69
C ASN A 114 10.39 10.96 -11.90
N LYS A 115 10.24 12.11 -12.56
CA LYS A 115 10.32 13.41 -11.87
C LYS A 115 9.04 13.62 -11.06
N VAL A 116 9.20 13.84 -9.76
CA VAL A 116 8.09 14.23 -8.88
C VAL A 116 7.77 15.71 -9.14
N PRO A 117 6.50 16.09 -9.38
CA PRO A 117 6.11 17.51 -9.56
C PRO A 117 6.48 18.37 -8.36
N ASP A 118 6.82 19.63 -8.62
CA ASP A 118 7.35 20.55 -7.61
C ASP A 118 6.35 20.85 -6.47
N ASP A 119 5.07 20.87 -6.79
CA ASP A 119 3.96 21.13 -5.86
C ASP A 119 3.74 20.02 -4.83
N ILE A 120 4.25 18.80 -5.10
CA ILE A 120 4.13 17.64 -4.19
C ILE A 120 5.46 17.07 -3.70
N LYS A 121 6.60 17.70 -4.00
CA LYS A 121 7.94 17.24 -3.57
C LYS A 121 8.12 17.14 -2.06
N ASN A 122 7.32 17.87 -1.29
CA ASN A 122 7.32 17.81 0.17
C ASN A 122 6.64 16.55 0.72
N ILE A 123 5.76 15.91 -0.06
CA ILE A 123 4.97 14.75 0.36
C ILE A 123 5.21 13.48 -0.45
N ALA A 124 5.82 13.60 -1.63
CA ALA A 124 6.13 12.47 -2.52
C ALA A 124 7.62 12.45 -2.88
N ILE A 125 8.12 11.26 -3.20
CA ILE A 125 9.51 11.00 -3.58
C ILE A 125 9.57 9.95 -4.67
N SER A 126 10.61 9.99 -5.51
CA SER A 126 11.01 8.92 -6.41
C SER A 126 12.23 8.18 -5.84
N MET A 127 12.40 6.92 -6.22
CA MET A 127 13.63 6.18 -5.89
C MET A 127 14.88 6.80 -6.52
N GLU A 128 14.70 7.57 -7.62
CA GLU A 128 15.83 8.06 -8.42
C GLU A 128 16.79 6.92 -8.80
N SER A 129 16.22 5.84 -9.31
CA SER A 129 16.91 4.60 -9.64
C SER A 129 16.73 4.26 -11.11
N ASP A 130 17.80 3.78 -11.74
CA ASP A 130 17.83 3.22 -13.08
C ASP A 130 17.48 1.72 -13.11
N TYR A 131 17.03 1.17 -11.98
CA TYR A 131 16.66 -0.23 -11.91
C TYR A 131 15.55 -0.56 -12.91
N ASN A 132 15.69 -1.70 -13.58
CA ASN A 132 14.74 -2.13 -14.61
C ASN A 132 13.32 -2.30 -14.02
N ILE A 133 12.38 -1.52 -14.55
CA ILE A 133 11.00 -1.45 -14.05
C ILE A 133 10.29 -2.79 -14.18
N ASP A 134 10.48 -3.52 -15.29
CA ASP A 134 9.82 -4.82 -15.47
C ASP A 134 10.33 -5.86 -14.46
N LYS A 135 11.64 -5.85 -14.19
CA LYS A 135 12.22 -6.70 -13.12
C LYS A 135 11.71 -6.33 -11.74
N LEU A 136 11.52 -5.04 -11.46
CA LEU A 136 10.92 -4.58 -10.21
C LEU A 136 9.49 -5.10 -10.07
N ILE A 137 8.68 -4.98 -11.12
CA ILE A 137 7.29 -5.44 -11.14
C ILE A 137 7.23 -6.94 -10.84
N LEU A 138 8.01 -7.75 -11.55
CA LEU A 138 8.07 -9.19 -11.33
C LEU A 138 8.46 -9.53 -9.89
N LYS A 139 9.49 -8.85 -9.36
CA LYS A 139 9.95 -9.06 -7.98
C LYS A 139 8.88 -8.71 -6.94
N VAL A 140 8.09 -7.66 -7.15
CA VAL A 140 6.99 -7.29 -6.24
C VAL A 140 5.88 -8.34 -6.26
N VAL A 141 5.51 -8.85 -7.43
CA VAL A 141 4.47 -9.87 -7.55
C VAL A 141 4.94 -11.22 -6.97
N GLU A 142 6.19 -11.60 -7.21
CA GLU A 142 6.80 -12.77 -6.59
C GLU A 142 6.80 -12.67 -5.06
N GLU A 143 7.25 -11.55 -4.52
CA GLU A 143 7.26 -11.32 -3.07
C GLU A 143 5.83 -11.33 -2.50
N PHE A 144 4.86 -10.74 -3.22
CA PHE A 144 3.45 -10.81 -2.82
C PHE A 144 2.96 -12.25 -2.75
N SER A 145 3.31 -13.10 -3.71
CA SER A 145 2.92 -14.50 -3.70
C SER A 145 3.46 -15.25 -2.47
N VAL A 146 4.70 -14.94 -2.06
CA VAL A 146 5.31 -15.49 -0.84
C VAL A 146 4.56 -15.04 0.42
N TYR A 147 4.25 -13.75 0.55
CA TYR A 147 3.49 -13.24 1.69
C TYR A 147 2.05 -13.75 1.70
N TYR A 148 1.41 -13.84 0.54
CA TYR A 148 0.05 -14.38 0.43
C TYR A 148 0.00 -15.87 0.81
N LYS A 149 1.01 -16.66 0.42
CA LYS A 149 1.15 -18.05 0.86
C LYS A 149 1.30 -18.15 2.39
N ARG A 150 2.20 -17.38 3.00
CA ARG A 150 2.32 -17.30 4.47
C ARG A 150 0.99 -16.93 5.12
N PHE A 151 0.26 -15.97 4.56
CA PHE A 151 -1.07 -15.58 5.02
C PHE A 151 -2.07 -16.74 4.95
N SER A 152 -2.14 -17.47 3.83
CA SER A 152 -3.04 -18.61 3.65
C SER A 152 -2.69 -19.81 4.58
N GLU A 153 -1.44 -19.93 4.97
CA GLU A 153 -0.93 -20.89 5.96
C GLU A 153 -1.20 -20.47 7.42
N GLY A 154 -1.89 -19.35 7.66
CA GLY A 154 -2.23 -18.86 9.00
C GLY A 154 -1.11 -18.09 9.72
N LYS A 155 -0.01 -17.72 9.03
CA LYS A 155 1.14 -16.97 9.60
C LYS A 155 0.91 -15.47 9.64
N TRP A 156 -0.35 -15.04 9.75
CA TRP A 156 -0.70 -13.61 9.71
C TRP A 156 -0.12 -12.82 10.89
N LYS A 157 -0.06 -13.41 12.07
CA LYS A 157 0.50 -12.76 13.27
C LYS A 157 1.95 -12.31 13.05
N GLU A 158 2.79 -13.18 12.49
CA GLU A 158 4.18 -12.84 12.15
C GLU A 158 4.25 -11.71 11.11
N ILE A 159 3.34 -11.72 10.12
CA ILE A 159 3.30 -10.69 9.08
C ILE A 159 2.90 -9.34 9.67
N VAL A 160 1.92 -9.28 10.56
CA VAL A 160 1.50 -8.00 11.16
C VAL A 160 2.55 -7.45 12.13
N GLU A 161 3.28 -8.31 12.82
CA GLU A 161 4.46 -7.91 13.63
C GLU A 161 5.55 -7.29 12.73
N GLU A 162 5.82 -7.91 11.58
CA GLU A 162 6.75 -7.37 10.58
C GLU A 162 6.27 -6.02 10.03
N ILE A 163 4.98 -5.87 9.67
CA ILE A 163 4.40 -4.59 9.23
C ILE A 163 4.56 -3.52 10.31
N ASN A 164 4.32 -3.85 11.57
CA ASN A 164 4.45 -2.91 12.69
C ASN A 164 5.89 -2.44 12.90
N SER A 165 6.91 -3.23 12.53
CA SER A 165 8.31 -2.79 12.58
C SER A 165 8.61 -1.66 11.58
N TYR A 166 7.78 -1.52 10.54
CA TYR A 166 7.86 -0.45 9.53
C TYR A 166 6.75 0.59 9.66
N ASN A 167 5.93 0.56 10.73
CA ASN A 167 4.75 1.40 10.85
C ASN A 167 5.14 2.90 10.94
N PHE A 168 4.90 3.63 9.85
CA PHE A 168 5.19 5.06 9.74
C PHE A 168 4.38 5.92 10.71
N LEU A 169 3.20 5.47 11.10
CA LEU A 169 2.28 6.25 11.93
C LEU A 169 2.51 6.06 13.42
N LYS A 170 3.25 5.04 13.82
CA LYS A 170 3.45 4.70 15.24
C LYS A 170 3.91 5.91 16.06
N ASP A 171 3.19 6.17 17.14
CA ASP A 171 3.39 7.25 18.13
C ASP A 171 3.29 8.68 17.57
N LYS A 172 2.74 8.83 16.35
CA LYS A 172 2.47 10.14 15.76
C LYS A 172 1.05 10.61 16.05
N LYS A 173 0.90 11.92 16.26
CA LYS A 173 -0.41 12.57 16.25
C LYS A 173 -0.97 12.57 14.85
N ILE A 174 -2.19 12.08 14.71
CA ILE A 174 -2.84 11.92 13.41
C ILE A 174 -4.28 12.40 13.47
N ARG A 175 -4.79 12.73 12.30
CA ARG A 175 -6.18 13.02 12.03
C ARG A 175 -6.75 11.93 11.14
N VAL A 176 -7.86 11.31 11.50
CA VAL A 176 -8.57 10.30 10.70
C VAL A 176 -9.88 10.89 10.22
N ASN A 177 -10.03 10.99 8.90
CA ASN A 177 -11.27 11.46 8.26
C ASN A 177 -12.10 10.26 7.80
N ILE A 178 -13.35 10.16 8.28
CA ILE A 178 -14.32 9.13 7.87
C ILE A 178 -15.62 9.85 7.51
N GLY A 179 -15.89 10.02 6.22
CA GLY A 179 -16.94 10.92 5.77
C GLY A 179 -16.72 12.33 6.32
N ASP A 180 -17.72 12.91 6.94
CA ASP A 180 -17.66 14.24 7.56
C ASP A 180 -17.11 14.25 8.99
N LYS A 181 -16.77 13.07 9.52
CA LYS A 181 -16.25 12.96 10.90
C LYS A 181 -14.74 12.99 10.90
N ILE A 182 -14.20 13.80 11.83
CA ILE A 182 -12.75 13.93 12.08
C ILE A 182 -12.47 13.38 13.46
N PHE A 183 -11.48 12.49 13.55
CA PHE A 183 -10.98 11.92 14.79
C PHE A 183 -9.52 12.29 14.93
N GLU A 184 -9.10 12.73 16.11
CA GLU A 184 -7.70 13.07 16.42
C GLU A 184 -7.19 12.18 17.54
N GLY A 185 -5.94 11.77 17.43
CA GLY A 185 -5.31 10.93 18.44
C GLY A 185 -3.88 10.55 18.07
N VAL A 186 -3.30 9.65 18.86
CA VAL A 186 -1.96 9.10 18.63
C VAL A 186 -2.09 7.71 18.06
N ALA A 187 -1.53 7.49 16.87
CA ALA A 187 -1.53 6.17 16.25
C ALA A 187 -0.61 5.21 17.01
N LYS A 188 -1.07 4.00 17.19
CA LYS A 188 -0.32 2.91 17.83
C LYS A 188 -0.02 1.80 16.81
N ASN A 189 -0.28 0.56 17.16
CA ASN A 189 0.02 -0.58 16.30
C ASN A 189 -1.14 -0.91 15.35
N ILE A 190 -0.82 -1.63 14.30
CA ILE A 190 -1.78 -2.36 13.50
C ILE A 190 -2.04 -3.68 14.23
N VAL A 191 -3.32 -3.98 14.48
CA VAL A 191 -3.72 -5.18 15.22
C VAL A 191 -3.97 -6.36 14.28
N GLU A 192 -4.16 -7.53 14.86
CA GLU A 192 -4.25 -8.82 14.14
C GLU A 192 -5.38 -8.88 13.11
N ASP A 193 -6.45 -8.12 13.26
CA ASP A 193 -7.52 -8.02 12.26
C ASP A 193 -7.26 -6.98 11.14
N GLY A 194 -6.08 -6.33 11.15
CA GLY A 194 -5.66 -5.34 10.16
C GLY A 194 -6.09 -3.90 10.45
N ARG A 195 -6.84 -3.68 11.55
CA ARG A 195 -7.20 -2.33 12.00
C ARG A 195 -6.01 -1.62 12.64
N ILE A 196 -6.04 -0.29 12.64
CA ILE A 196 -5.06 0.52 13.37
C ILE A 196 -5.64 0.96 14.71
N GLU A 197 -4.82 0.89 15.75
CA GLU A 197 -5.12 1.45 17.06
C GLU A 197 -4.81 2.94 17.08
N ILE A 198 -5.72 3.74 17.64
CA ILE A 198 -5.54 5.16 17.87
C ILE A 198 -5.95 5.46 19.31
N GLU A 199 -5.01 6.00 20.07
CA GLU A 199 -5.25 6.49 21.41
C GLU A 199 -5.89 7.87 21.36
N MET A 200 -7.08 8.00 21.92
CA MET A 200 -7.89 9.20 21.93
C MET A 200 -8.40 9.44 23.36
N ASN A 201 -8.02 10.55 23.98
CA ASN A 201 -8.42 10.89 25.34
C ASN A 201 -8.14 9.77 26.39
N GLY A 202 -7.02 9.05 26.20
CA GLY A 202 -6.62 7.95 27.09
C GLY A 202 -7.29 6.59 26.78
N GLU A 203 -8.14 6.52 25.75
CA GLU A 203 -8.79 5.28 25.31
C GLU A 203 -8.26 4.84 23.95
N ILE A 204 -8.12 3.52 23.74
CA ILE A 204 -7.77 2.93 22.45
C ILE A 204 -9.02 2.70 21.61
N LYS A 205 -9.05 3.25 20.40
CA LYS A 205 -10.07 3.00 19.39
C LYS A 205 -9.49 2.34 18.15
N LEU A 206 -10.23 1.40 17.56
CA LEU A 206 -9.81 0.62 16.39
C LEU A 206 -10.48 1.15 15.12
N PHE A 207 -9.68 1.43 14.10
CA PHE A 207 -10.16 1.94 12.82
C PHE A 207 -9.83 0.95 11.69
N SER A 208 -10.85 0.57 10.92
CA SER A 208 -10.73 -0.30 9.73
C SER A 208 -10.66 0.49 8.43
N VAL A 209 -11.14 1.73 8.44
CA VAL A 209 -11.18 2.64 7.30
C VAL A 209 -10.84 4.05 7.76
N GLY A 210 -10.40 4.89 6.85
CA GLY A 210 -10.13 6.29 7.14
C GLY A 210 -9.09 6.84 6.16
N GLU A 211 -9.13 8.15 5.92
CA GLU A 211 -8.02 8.88 5.36
C GLU A 211 -7.20 9.45 6.52
N ILE A 212 -5.95 9.03 6.64
CA ILE A 212 -5.08 9.52 7.70
C ILE A 212 -4.27 10.70 7.18
N LYS A 213 -4.46 11.85 7.82
CA LYS A 213 -3.62 13.04 7.68
C LYS A 213 -2.74 13.15 8.91
N ILE A 214 -1.48 13.45 8.70
CA ILE A 214 -0.51 13.74 9.74
C ILE A 214 -0.40 15.26 9.84
N GLU A 215 -0.22 15.80 11.03
CA GLU A 215 0.04 17.23 11.19
C GLU A 215 1.30 17.62 10.41
N LYS A 216 1.31 18.84 9.85
CA LYS A 216 2.36 19.33 8.93
C LYS A 216 3.78 19.24 9.51
N ASP A 217 3.92 19.23 10.82
CA ASP A 217 5.21 19.20 11.54
C ASP A 217 5.96 17.86 11.43
N TYR A 218 5.31 16.81 10.88
CA TYR A 218 5.92 15.48 10.70
C TYR A 218 6.50 15.24 9.30
N TYR A 219 6.37 16.22 8.39
CA TYR A 219 6.94 16.15 7.04
C TYR A 219 8.21 16.99 6.87
N GLN A 220 8.72 17.57 7.98
CA GLN A 220 9.98 18.33 7.99
C GLN A 220 11.19 17.44 8.24
#